data_2eda6e9851710547a48646127d2f67bf
#
_entry.id   2eda6e9851710547a48646127d2f67bf
#
_cell.length_a   1.000
_cell.length_b   1.000
_cell.length_c   1.000
_cell.angle_alpha   90.00
_cell.angle_beta   90.00
_cell.angle_gamma   90.00
#
_symmetry.space_group_name_H-M   'P 1'
#
loop_
_entity.id
_entity.type
_entity.pdbx_description
1 polymer ?
#
loop_
_entity_poly.entity_id
_entity_poly.type
_entity_poly.pdbx_seq_one_letter_code
_entity_poly.pdbx_strand_id
1 'polypeptide(L)'
;MTREPRPETFEEIPHSADFRDGWTRQLHADIAVAASHAIPVLITAPMPCAQAIVQAIVSSHHLVETPEIVSYEAGTGDLSGALAEGRRVAARHGRAILWLKEVHRLESDAQRSLMGEMTEETADSDVLQIIASSTADLYEYVNAGAFDDRLFYRLNTVHIVVPPDELGQEG
;
A
#
# COMPACT_ATOMS: atom_id res chain seq x y z
N MET A 1 -29.97 -11.32 10.72
CA MET A 1 -28.56 -11.02 10.54
C MET A 1 -28.43 -9.78 9.67
N THR A 2 -28.16 -8.67 10.29
CA THR A 2 -28.06 -7.38 9.59
C THR A 2 -26.73 -7.34 8.84
N ARG A 3 -26.82 -7.31 7.54
CA ARG A 3 -25.67 -7.14 6.66
C ARG A 3 -25.21 -5.68 6.80
N GLU A 4 -24.05 -5.48 7.39
CA GLU A 4 -23.49 -4.13 7.44
C GLU A 4 -23.29 -3.60 6.02
N PRO A 5 -23.69 -2.36 5.76
CA PRO A 5 -23.50 -1.77 4.45
C PRO A 5 -21.99 -1.65 4.15
N ARG A 6 -21.58 -2.19 3.04
CA ARG A 6 -20.24 -2.00 2.54
C ARG A 6 -20.00 -0.55 2.16
N PRO A 7 -18.88 0.03 2.53
CA PRO A 7 -18.51 1.31 1.95
C PRO A 7 -18.40 1.17 0.42
N GLU A 8 -18.88 2.13 -0.29
CA GLU A 8 -18.90 2.14 -1.76
C GLU A 8 -17.49 1.89 -2.36
N THR A 9 -16.45 2.32 -1.63
CA THR A 9 -15.05 2.15 -2.06
C THR A 9 -14.61 0.69 -2.20
N PHE A 10 -15.37 -0.26 -1.65
CA PHE A 10 -15.06 -1.69 -1.75
C PHE A 10 -15.80 -2.40 -2.87
N GLU A 11 -16.72 -1.73 -3.55
CA GLU A 11 -17.45 -2.35 -4.66
C GLU A 11 -16.53 -2.72 -5.82
N GLU A 12 -15.40 -2.01 -5.94
CA GLU A 12 -14.42 -2.25 -6.98
C GLU A 12 -13.47 -3.42 -6.68
N ILE A 13 -13.46 -3.93 -5.44
CA ILE A 13 -12.61 -5.07 -5.10
C ILE A 13 -13.27 -6.34 -5.63
N PRO A 14 -12.62 -7.04 -6.58
CA PRO A 14 -13.18 -8.30 -7.07
C PRO A 14 -13.24 -9.30 -5.92
N HIS A 15 -14.40 -9.71 -5.57
CA HIS A 15 -14.61 -10.73 -4.54
C HIS A 15 -15.78 -11.60 -4.91
N SER A 16 -15.72 -12.84 -4.49
CA SER A 16 -16.84 -13.76 -4.64
C SER A 16 -17.95 -13.38 -3.66
N ALA A 17 -19.18 -13.82 -3.98
CA ALA A 17 -20.33 -13.61 -3.10
C ALA A 17 -20.15 -14.23 -1.70
N ASP A 18 -19.22 -15.17 -1.58
CA ASP A 18 -18.92 -15.88 -0.33
C ASP A 18 -17.83 -15.20 0.51
N PHE A 19 -17.55 -13.95 0.24
CA PHE A 19 -16.53 -13.20 0.96
C PHE A 19 -16.82 -13.23 2.45
N ARG A 20 -15.87 -13.71 3.21
CA ARG A 20 -16.07 -13.91 4.67
C ARG A 20 -16.16 -12.56 5.38
N ASP A 21 -17.24 -12.36 6.12
CA ASP A 21 -17.46 -11.12 6.89
C ASP A 21 -16.29 -10.74 7.78
N GLY A 22 -15.55 -11.73 8.30
CA GLY A 22 -14.37 -11.50 9.12
C GLY A 22 -13.22 -10.84 8.36
N TRP A 23 -12.93 -11.31 7.14
CA TRP A 23 -11.87 -10.71 6.31
C TRP A 23 -12.25 -9.28 5.90
N THR A 24 -13.50 -9.06 5.53
CA THR A 24 -14.00 -7.74 5.13
C THR A 24 -13.87 -6.74 6.28
N ARG A 25 -14.22 -7.13 7.49
CA ARG A 25 -14.08 -6.26 8.67
C ARG A 25 -12.62 -5.93 8.97
N GLN A 26 -11.73 -6.93 8.86
CA GLN A 26 -10.30 -6.70 9.04
C GLN A 26 -9.75 -5.75 7.98
N LEU A 27 -10.15 -5.93 6.74
CA LEU A 27 -9.76 -5.04 5.64
C LEU A 27 -10.23 -3.60 5.89
N HIS A 28 -11.46 -3.41 6.33
CA HIS A 28 -12.00 -2.08 6.68
C HIS A 28 -11.19 -1.44 7.81
N ALA A 29 -10.86 -2.22 8.85
CA ALA A 29 -10.08 -1.74 9.98
C ALA A 29 -8.66 -1.34 9.54
N ASP A 30 -8.02 -2.14 8.73
CA ASP A 30 -6.67 -1.89 8.22
C ASP A 30 -6.64 -0.64 7.33
N ILE A 31 -7.63 -0.47 6.46
CA ILE A 31 -7.75 0.72 5.61
C ILE A 31 -7.98 1.97 6.47
N ALA A 32 -8.84 1.89 7.47
CA ALA A 32 -9.11 3.01 8.36
C ALA A 32 -7.86 3.44 9.14
N VAL A 33 -7.09 2.48 9.65
CA VAL A 33 -5.82 2.74 10.34
C VAL A 33 -4.81 3.37 9.39
N ALA A 34 -4.66 2.81 8.19
CA ALA A 34 -3.74 3.32 7.18
C ALA A 34 -4.06 4.77 6.79
N ALA A 35 -5.34 5.08 6.61
CA ALA A 35 -5.79 6.41 6.24
C ALA A 35 -5.60 7.42 7.37
N SER A 36 -5.90 7.00 8.61
CA SER A 36 -5.89 7.91 9.77
C SER A 36 -4.48 8.29 10.23
N HIS A 37 -3.53 7.37 10.11
CA HIS A 37 -2.19 7.53 10.69
C HIS A 37 -1.08 7.69 9.66
N ALA A 38 -1.41 7.59 8.37
CA ALA A 38 -0.43 7.68 7.27
C ALA A 38 0.77 6.74 7.44
N ILE A 39 0.52 5.56 7.97
CA ILE A 39 1.56 4.55 8.23
C ILE A 39 1.86 3.74 6.98
N PRO A 40 3.04 3.09 6.91
CA PRO A 40 3.35 2.21 5.78
C PRO A 40 2.38 1.05 5.67
N VAL A 41 2.02 0.71 4.43
CA VAL A 41 1.11 -0.40 4.12
C VAL A 41 1.78 -1.30 3.09
N LEU A 42 1.75 -2.60 3.34
CA LEU A 42 2.15 -3.62 2.36
C LEU A 42 0.90 -4.36 1.91
N ILE A 43 0.65 -4.36 0.61
CA ILE A 43 -0.48 -5.06 0.01
C ILE A 43 0.06 -6.24 -0.80
N THR A 44 -0.32 -7.45 -0.43
CA THR A 44 -0.03 -8.66 -1.21
C THR A 44 -1.32 -9.09 -1.90
N ALA A 45 -1.41 -8.80 -3.19
CA ALA A 45 -2.64 -8.99 -3.96
C ALA A 45 -2.36 -8.89 -5.46
N PRO A 46 -3.23 -9.44 -6.30
CA PRO A 46 -3.23 -9.12 -7.73
C PRO A 46 -3.40 -7.61 -7.94
N MET A 47 -2.84 -7.10 -9.03
CA MET A 47 -2.80 -5.65 -9.27
C MET A 47 -4.18 -4.97 -9.24
N PRO A 48 -5.26 -5.51 -9.82
CA PRO A 48 -6.58 -4.86 -9.74
C PRO A 48 -7.08 -4.71 -8.30
N CYS A 49 -6.83 -5.71 -7.46
CA CYS A 49 -7.20 -5.65 -6.04
C CYS A 49 -6.34 -4.63 -5.28
N ALA A 50 -5.04 -4.61 -5.53
CA ALA A 50 -4.13 -3.64 -4.93
C ALA A 50 -4.55 -2.22 -5.28
N GLN A 51 -4.90 -1.95 -6.53
CA GLN A 51 -5.38 -0.66 -6.98
C GLN A 51 -6.65 -0.23 -6.23
N ALA A 52 -7.63 -1.14 -6.12
CA ALA A 52 -8.87 -0.86 -5.39
C ALA A 52 -8.61 -0.54 -3.91
N ILE A 53 -7.69 -1.27 -3.28
CA ILE A 53 -7.32 -1.04 -1.88
C ILE A 53 -6.65 0.33 -1.72
N VAL A 54 -5.72 0.69 -2.60
CA VAL A 54 -5.07 2.01 -2.58
C VAL A 54 -6.11 3.12 -2.72
N GLN A 55 -7.05 3.00 -3.65
CA GLN A 55 -8.13 3.96 -3.83
C GLN A 55 -9.03 4.05 -2.59
N ALA A 56 -9.30 2.93 -1.94
CA ALA A 56 -10.07 2.90 -0.69
C ALA A 56 -9.35 3.64 0.44
N ILE A 57 -8.03 3.49 0.55
CA ILE A 57 -7.22 4.23 1.52
C ILE A 57 -7.31 5.74 1.23
N VAL A 58 -7.11 6.14 -0.02
CA VAL A 58 -7.20 7.54 -0.45
C VAL A 58 -8.56 8.14 -0.09
N SER A 59 -9.64 7.43 -0.42
CA SER A 59 -11.01 7.89 -0.18
C SER A 59 -11.38 7.94 1.30
N SER A 60 -10.67 7.18 2.13
CA SER A 60 -10.92 7.12 3.58
C SER A 60 -10.17 8.18 4.38
N HIS A 61 -9.29 8.96 3.76
CA HIS A 61 -8.65 10.08 4.43
C HIS A 61 -9.69 11.16 4.75
N HIS A 62 -9.75 11.55 6.02
CA HIS A 62 -10.63 12.61 6.50
C HIS A 62 -9.96 13.98 6.36
N LEU A 63 -9.48 14.28 5.18
CA LEU A 63 -8.81 15.53 4.86
C LEU A 63 -9.70 16.42 4.00
N VAL A 64 -9.45 17.71 4.07
CA VAL A 64 -10.15 18.68 3.22
C VAL A 64 -9.87 18.41 1.73
N GLU A 65 -8.64 17.96 1.44
CA GLU A 65 -8.25 17.55 0.09
C GLU A 65 -7.82 16.10 0.08
N THR A 66 -8.21 15.38 -0.96
CA THR A 66 -7.78 14.00 -1.19
C THR A 66 -6.28 13.97 -1.45
N PRO A 67 -5.50 13.09 -0.78
CA PRO A 67 -4.07 12.97 -1.05
C PRO A 67 -3.80 12.61 -2.50
N GLU A 68 -2.81 13.26 -3.08
CA GLU A 68 -2.35 12.91 -4.43
C GLU A 68 -1.48 11.66 -4.38
N ILE A 69 -1.64 10.79 -5.36
CA ILE A 69 -0.88 9.54 -5.48
C ILE A 69 0.22 9.73 -6.53
N VAL A 70 1.46 9.49 -6.11
CA VAL A 70 2.60 9.32 -7.02
C VAL A 70 2.84 7.81 -7.14
N SER A 71 2.82 7.28 -8.35
CA SER A 71 3.02 5.85 -8.60
C SER A 71 4.41 5.57 -9.13
N TYR A 72 5.01 4.48 -8.66
CA TYR A 72 6.26 3.97 -9.18
C TYR A 72 6.19 2.44 -9.29
N GLU A 73 6.58 1.92 -10.44
CA GLU A 73 6.67 0.48 -10.64
C GLU A 73 8.12 0.02 -10.54
N ALA A 74 8.40 -0.92 -9.65
CA ALA A 74 9.75 -1.43 -9.44
C ALA A 74 10.29 -2.08 -10.72
N GLY A 75 11.54 -1.80 -11.02
CA GLY A 75 12.19 -2.25 -12.24
C GLY A 75 12.00 -1.33 -13.44
N THR A 76 11.22 -0.26 -13.29
CA THR A 76 11.03 0.75 -14.32
C THR A 76 11.46 2.12 -13.81
N GLY A 77 12.41 2.75 -14.45
CA GLY A 77 12.79 4.11 -14.09
C GLY A 77 13.54 4.24 -12.76
N ASP A 78 13.50 5.43 -12.22
CA ASP A 78 14.31 5.85 -11.07
C ASP A 78 13.45 6.05 -9.82
N LEU A 79 13.67 5.23 -8.80
CA LEU A 79 13.01 5.34 -7.51
C LEU A 79 13.30 6.69 -6.84
N SER A 80 14.54 7.19 -6.95
CA SER A 80 14.91 8.48 -6.36
C SER A 80 14.09 9.62 -6.93
N GLY A 81 13.79 9.59 -8.22
CA GLY A 81 12.89 10.54 -8.87
C GLY A 81 11.47 10.46 -8.34
N ALA A 82 10.97 9.25 -8.13
CA ALA A 82 9.62 9.05 -7.58
C ALA A 82 9.52 9.53 -6.13
N LEU A 83 10.55 9.26 -5.32
CA LEU A 83 10.63 9.74 -3.94
C LEU A 83 10.67 11.27 -3.89
N ALA A 84 11.49 11.90 -4.74
CA ALA A 84 11.58 13.35 -4.83
C ALA A 84 10.24 13.97 -5.26
N GLU A 85 9.56 13.37 -6.20
CA GLU A 85 8.23 13.83 -6.64
C GLU A 85 7.19 13.68 -5.52
N GLY A 86 7.19 12.55 -4.83
CA GLY A 86 6.31 12.33 -3.67
C GLY A 86 6.50 13.40 -2.59
N ARG A 87 7.74 13.71 -2.27
CA ARG A 87 8.06 14.77 -1.29
C ARG A 87 7.62 16.15 -1.78
N ARG A 88 7.80 16.43 -3.05
CA ARG A 88 7.39 17.71 -3.66
C ARG A 88 5.87 17.88 -3.57
N VAL A 89 5.13 16.82 -3.86
CA VAL A 89 3.67 16.81 -3.76
C VAL A 89 3.24 16.96 -2.29
N ALA A 90 3.88 16.24 -1.37
CA ALA A 90 3.60 16.35 0.05
C ALA A 90 3.86 17.77 0.58
N ALA A 91 4.96 18.41 0.14
CA ALA A 91 5.27 19.79 0.51
C ALA A 91 4.21 20.77 0.01
N ARG A 92 3.63 20.53 -1.17
CA ARG A 92 2.62 21.38 -1.77
C ARG A 92 1.25 21.25 -1.11
N HIS A 93 0.89 20.03 -0.71
CA HIS A 93 -0.45 19.70 -0.22
C HIS A 93 -0.49 19.26 1.25
N GLY A 94 0.66 19.19 1.92
CA GLY A 94 0.78 18.70 3.29
C GLY A 94 0.81 17.17 3.40
N ARG A 95 0.33 16.45 2.41
CA ARG A 95 0.30 15.00 2.39
C ARG A 95 0.28 14.47 0.96
N ALA A 96 1.01 13.38 0.74
CA ALA A 96 0.98 12.64 -0.51
C ALA A 96 1.12 11.14 -0.22
N ILE A 97 0.74 10.33 -1.18
CA ILE A 97 0.94 8.87 -1.14
C ILE A 97 1.92 8.52 -2.25
N LEU A 98 2.97 7.77 -1.90
CA LEU A 98 3.83 7.11 -2.87
C LEU A 98 3.44 5.64 -2.93
N TRP A 99 2.91 5.22 -4.05
CA TRP A 99 2.54 3.83 -4.29
C TRP A 99 3.63 3.11 -5.07
N LEU A 100 4.31 2.18 -4.40
CA LEU A 100 5.37 1.36 -4.97
C LEU A 100 4.78 0.04 -5.44
N LYS A 101 4.64 -0.13 -6.76
CA LYS A 101 4.10 -1.34 -7.37
C LYS A 101 5.19 -2.37 -7.56
N GLU A 102 4.84 -3.65 -7.31
CA GLU A 102 5.73 -4.78 -7.51
C GLU A 102 7.05 -4.62 -6.73
N VAL A 103 6.93 -4.26 -5.46
CA VAL A 103 8.06 -3.91 -4.59
C VAL A 103 9.08 -5.04 -4.45
N HIS A 104 8.68 -6.29 -4.66
CA HIS A 104 9.58 -7.45 -4.65
C HIS A 104 10.66 -7.39 -5.75
N ARG A 105 10.45 -6.56 -6.77
CA ARG A 105 11.40 -6.39 -7.88
C ARG A 105 12.44 -5.29 -7.64
N LEU A 106 12.38 -4.60 -6.50
CA LEU A 106 13.37 -3.58 -6.17
C LEU A 106 14.76 -4.19 -6.06
N GLU A 107 15.71 -3.60 -6.75
CA GLU A 107 17.12 -3.97 -6.62
C GLU A 107 17.69 -3.49 -5.29
N SER A 108 18.82 -4.05 -4.88
CA SER A 108 19.46 -3.77 -3.58
C SER A 108 19.69 -2.29 -3.33
N ASP A 109 20.13 -1.54 -4.32
CA ASP A 109 20.38 -0.10 -4.18
C ASP A 109 19.08 0.68 -3.97
N ALA A 110 18.02 0.29 -4.70
CA ALA A 110 16.70 0.89 -4.53
C ALA A 110 16.12 0.58 -3.15
N GLN A 111 16.28 -0.66 -2.67
CA GLN A 111 15.87 -1.04 -1.31
C GLN A 111 16.59 -0.20 -0.25
N ARG A 112 17.87 0.02 -0.43
CA ARG A 112 18.69 0.85 0.47
C ARG A 112 18.22 2.30 0.47
N SER A 113 17.94 2.86 -0.70
CA SER A 113 17.43 4.23 -0.84
C SER A 113 16.07 4.39 -0.15
N LEU A 114 15.17 3.43 -0.35
CA LEU A 114 13.86 3.43 0.28
C LEU A 114 13.97 3.32 1.80
N MET A 115 14.86 2.45 2.29
CA MET A 115 15.11 2.30 3.72
C MET A 115 15.60 3.61 4.34
N GLY A 116 16.50 4.32 3.66
CA GLY A 116 16.99 5.63 4.08
C GLY A 116 15.85 6.65 4.21
N GLU A 117 14.98 6.71 3.24
CA GLU A 117 13.81 7.60 3.27
C GLU A 117 12.86 7.29 4.42
N MET A 118 12.64 6.02 4.71
CA MET A 118 11.72 5.60 5.76
C MET A 118 12.29 5.77 7.17
N THR A 119 13.61 5.92 7.30
CA THR A 119 14.28 6.15 8.59
C THR A 119 14.45 7.62 8.90
N GLU A 120 14.42 8.50 7.92
CA GLU A 120 14.49 9.93 8.14
C GLU A 120 13.17 10.43 8.71
N GLU A 121 13.19 10.87 9.96
CA GLU A 121 12.07 11.59 10.55
C GLU A 121 12.00 12.95 9.87
N THR A 122 11.05 13.09 8.97
CA THR A 122 10.77 14.37 8.36
C THR A 122 10.06 15.28 9.36
N ALA A 123 10.50 16.52 9.42
CA ALA A 123 9.86 17.54 10.25
C ALA A 123 8.41 17.73 9.85
N ASP A 124 7.59 17.40 10.71
CA ASP A 124 6.26 17.77 11.18
C ASP A 124 5.14 18.20 10.23
N SER A 125 5.38 18.71 9.04
CA SER A 125 4.30 19.28 8.23
C SER A 125 3.97 18.50 6.96
N ASP A 126 4.94 17.80 6.41
CA ASP A 126 4.80 17.17 5.11
C ASP A 126 4.85 15.66 5.26
N VAL A 127 3.71 15.00 5.08
CA VAL A 127 3.61 13.55 5.25
C VAL A 127 3.61 12.86 3.90
N LEU A 128 4.61 12.03 3.67
CA LEU A 128 4.65 11.11 2.54
C LEU A 128 4.35 9.70 3.06
N GLN A 129 3.17 9.20 2.74
CA GLN A 129 2.77 7.84 3.08
C GLN A 129 3.28 6.86 2.03
N ILE A 130 3.96 5.81 2.46
CA ILE A 130 4.45 4.75 1.58
C ILE A 130 3.44 3.60 1.57
N ILE A 131 2.91 3.29 0.39
CA ILE A 131 2.10 2.09 0.17
C ILE A 131 2.85 1.23 -0.83
N ALA A 132 3.23 0.02 -0.42
CA ALA A 132 3.90 -0.94 -1.26
C ALA A 132 2.92 -2.06 -1.64
N SER A 133 2.97 -2.52 -2.88
CA SER A 133 2.20 -3.67 -3.32
C SER A 133 3.07 -4.68 -4.03
N SER A 134 2.69 -5.95 -3.94
CA SER A 134 3.38 -7.06 -4.56
C SER A 134 2.38 -8.14 -4.94
N THR A 135 2.51 -8.68 -6.15
CA THR A 135 1.76 -9.86 -6.58
C THR A 135 2.37 -11.15 -6.06
N ALA A 136 3.63 -11.09 -5.59
CA ALA A 136 4.34 -12.20 -4.98
C ALA A 136 4.38 -12.04 -3.47
N ASP A 137 4.56 -13.15 -2.75
CA ASP A 137 4.80 -13.11 -1.31
C ASP A 137 6.20 -12.53 -1.04
N LEU A 138 6.24 -11.32 -0.53
CA LEU A 138 7.49 -10.61 -0.27
C LEU A 138 8.36 -11.34 0.76
N TYR A 139 7.75 -12.05 1.69
CA TYR A 139 8.46 -12.80 2.71
C TYR A 139 9.36 -13.91 2.09
N GLU A 140 8.92 -14.52 1.01
CA GLU A 140 9.75 -15.50 0.29
C GLU A 140 11.02 -14.86 -0.27
N TYR A 141 10.95 -13.61 -0.73
CA TYR A 141 12.11 -12.86 -1.20
C TYR A 141 13.06 -12.51 -0.06
N VAL A 142 12.52 -12.22 1.12
CA VAL A 142 13.32 -12.00 2.34
C VAL A 142 14.09 -13.28 2.69
N ASN A 143 13.40 -14.42 2.71
CA ASN A 143 14.02 -15.72 3.00
C ASN A 143 15.09 -16.12 1.99
N ALA A 144 14.92 -15.75 0.73
CA ALA A 144 15.89 -16.02 -0.33
C ALA A 144 17.08 -15.03 -0.32
N GLY A 145 17.06 -14.02 0.54
CA GLY A 145 18.10 -12.99 0.58
C GLY A 145 17.98 -11.94 -0.53
N ALA A 146 16.89 -11.93 -1.27
CA ALA A 146 16.67 -11.01 -2.37
C ALA A 146 15.99 -9.70 -1.91
N PHE A 147 15.47 -9.65 -0.70
CA PHE A 147 14.84 -8.47 -0.14
C PHE A 147 15.31 -8.26 1.30
N ASP A 148 15.62 -7.01 1.66
CA ASP A 148 16.11 -6.65 3.00
C ASP A 148 15.02 -6.87 4.04
N ASP A 149 15.34 -7.62 5.10
CA ASP A 149 14.40 -7.95 6.16
C ASP A 149 13.95 -6.73 6.97
N ARG A 150 14.84 -5.78 7.19
CA ARG A 150 14.52 -4.55 7.93
C ARG A 150 13.56 -3.68 7.13
N LEU A 151 13.77 -3.57 5.81
CA LEU A 151 12.84 -2.87 4.93
C LEU A 151 11.48 -3.56 4.92
N PHE A 152 11.46 -4.90 4.84
CA PHE A 152 10.23 -5.68 4.92
C PHE A 152 9.43 -5.34 6.18
N TYR A 153 10.07 -5.35 7.34
CA TYR A 153 9.38 -5.06 8.60
C TYR A 153 8.87 -3.63 8.69
N ARG A 154 9.55 -2.68 8.06
CA ARG A 154 9.06 -1.30 7.99
C ARG A 154 7.85 -1.14 7.08
N LEU A 155 7.88 -1.78 5.92
CA LEU A 155 6.76 -1.77 4.98
C LEU A 155 5.54 -2.51 5.54
N ASN A 156 5.78 -3.54 6.32
CA ASN A 156 4.78 -4.45 6.86
C ASN A 156 4.12 -3.94 8.15
N THR A 157 4.03 -2.63 8.32
CA THR A 157 3.34 -2.05 9.50
C THR A 157 1.86 -2.39 9.49
N VAL A 158 1.21 -2.24 8.33
CA VAL A 158 -0.11 -2.82 8.07
C VAL A 158 0.06 -3.74 6.86
N HIS A 159 -0.30 -5.00 7.00
CA HIS A 159 -0.20 -5.97 5.91
C HIS A 159 -1.60 -6.40 5.48
N ILE A 160 -1.95 -6.10 4.25
CA ILE A 160 -3.22 -6.49 3.65
C ILE A 160 -2.93 -7.57 2.62
N VAL A 161 -3.47 -8.75 2.84
CA VAL A 161 -3.32 -9.89 1.93
C VAL A 161 -4.67 -10.23 1.33
N VAL A 162 -4.72 -10.29 0.01
CA VAL A 162 -5.88 -10.83 -0.69
C VAL A 162 -5.54 -12.26 -1.11
N PRO A 163 -6.17 -13.27 -0.51
CA PRO A 163 -5.86 -14.66 -0.82
C PRO A 163 -6.17 -14.99 -2.28
N PRO A 164 -5.28 -15.74 -2.98
CA PRO A 164 -5.53 -16.12 -4.37
C PRO A 164 -6.81 -16.93 -4.56
N ASP A 165 -7.19 -17.70 -3.56
CA ASP A 165 -8.38 -18.56 -3.58
C ASP A 165 -9.68 -17.75 -3.66
N GLU A 166 -9.68 -16.56 -3.11
CA GLU A 166 -10.85 -15.65 -3.18
C GLU A 166 -11.04 -15.07 -4.59
N LEU A 167 -10.01 -15.12 -5.41
CA LEU A 167 -10.04 -14.62 -6.78
C LEU A 167 -10.22 -15.73 -7.81
N GLY A 168 -9.86 -16.96 -7.46
CA GLY A 168 -9.89 -18.10 -8.36
C GLY A 168 -11.27 -18.70 -8.60
N GLN A 169 -12.29 -18.23 -7.88
CA GLN A 169 -13.64 -18.73 -7.99
C GLN A 169 -14.51 -17.96 -8.98
N GLU A 170 -13.97 -16.96 -9.61
CA GLU A 170 -14.62 -16.25 -10.71
C GLU A 170 -14.28 -16.90 -12.06
N GLY A 171 -14.57 -18.15 -12.14
CA GLY A 171 -14.46 -18.89 -13.40
C GLY A 171 -15.75 -18.84 -14.19
#